data_b9a6d612aeb6768c96dc192a4df0952b
#
_entry.id   b9a6d612aeb6768c96dc192a4df0952b
#
_cell.length_a   1.000
_cell.length_b   1.000
_cell.length_c   1.000
_cell.angle_alpha   90.00
_cell.angle_beta   90.00
_cell.angle_gamma   90.00
#
_symmetry.space_group_name_H-M   'P 1'
#
loop_
_entity.id
_entity.type
_entity.pdbx_description
1 polymer ?
#
loop_
_entity_poly.entity_id
_entity_poly.type
_entity_poly.pdbx_seq_one_letter_code
_entity_poly.pdbx_strand_id
1 'polypeptide(L)'
;MKHLIGHKVEDFKVQAYHQGDFKEVTLQDTKGHWSIFFFYPADFTFVCPTELGDLADHYDEFKKENCEIYSVSTDTHFTHKAWADHSETIGKIQFPMLGDPTWALSKDFGVLIKDAGQALRGTFIVNPEGEIVAYEVHDLGIG
;
A
#
# COMPACT_ATOMS: atom_id res chain seq x y z
N MET A 1 21.30 5.70 11.56
CA MET A 1 19.95 5.31 11.09
C MET A 1 20.02 4.01 10.30
N LYS A 2 19.16 3.10 10.60
CA LYS A 2 19.13 1.82 9.89
C LYS A 2 18.34 1.95 8.60
N HIS A 3 18.88 1.42 7.50
CA HIS A 3 18.09 1.24 6.30
C HIS A 3 17.20 -0.02 6.44
N LEU A 4 16.24 -0.16 5.55
CA LEU A 4 15.26 -1.24 5.63
C LEU A 4 15.56 -2.44 4.73
N ILE A 5 16.65 -2.41 3.99
CA ILE A 5 17.03 -3.54 3.13
C ILE A 5 17.31 -4.78 4.00
N GLY A 6 16.64 -5.88 3.67
CA GLY A 6 16.74 -7.11 4.44
C GLY A 6 15.78 -7.23 5.61
N HIS A 7 15.03 -6.14 5.91
CA HIS A 7 14.03 -6.19 6.96
C HIS A 7 12.93 -7.19 6.60
N LYS A 8 12.62 -8.09 7.52
CA LYS A 8 11.52 -9.03 7.36
C LYS A 8 10.24 -8.35 7.82
N VAL A 9 9.27 -8.29 6.92
CA VAL A 9 7.96 -7.70 7.24
C VAL A 9 7.33 -8.49 8.39
N GLU A 10 6.89 -7.79 9.43
CA GLU A 10 6.26 -8.41 10.59
C GLU A 10 4.87 -8.95 10.25
N ASP A 11 4.40 -9.92 11.01
CA ASP A 11 3.04 -10.42 10.86
C ASP A 11 2.04 -9.27 10.97
N PHE A 12 1.10 -9.25 10.05
CA PHE A 12 0.02 -8.27 10.08
C PHE A 12 -1.29 -8.91 9.62
N LYS A 13 -2.38 -8.29 10.03
CA LYS A 13 -3.72 -8.66 9.61
C LYS A 13 -4.51 -7.36 9.50
N VAL A 14 -4.89 -7.00 8.30
CA VAL A 14 -5.62 -5.75 8.05
C VAL A 14 -6.83 -6.03 7.15
N GLN A 15 -7.79 -5.13 7.21
CA GLN A 15 -8.92 -5.17 6.29
C GLN A 15 -8.58 -4.39 5.02
N ALA A 16 -9.10 -4.82 3.90
CA ALA A 16 -8.84 -4.21 2.61
C ALA A 16 -10.12 -4.06 1.81
N TYR A 17 -10.12 -3.07 0.91
CA TYR A 17 -11.10 -2.96 -0.14
C TYR A 17 -10.47 -3.51 -1.43
N HIS A 18 -11.17 -4.41 -2.10
CA HIS A 18 -10.65 -5.06 -3.30
C HIS A 18 -11.78 -5.32 -4.29
N GLN A 19 -11.81 -4.54 -5.35
CA GLN A 19 -12.76 -4.72 -6.48
C GLN A 19 -14.20 -4.92 -6.03
N GLY A 20 -14.69 -4.04 -5.19
CA GLY A 20 -16.09 -4.04 -4.75
C GLY A 20 -16.35 -4.79 -3.45
N ASP A 21 -15.38 -5.56 -2.98
CA ASP A 21 -15.55 -6.38 -1.78
C ASP A 21 -14.55 -5.98 -0.69
N PHE A 22 -14.89 -6.32 0.54
CA PHE A 22 -13.96 -6.23 1.66
C PHE A 22 -13.35 -7.60 1.89
N LYS A 23 -12.06 -7.63 2.21
CA LYS A 23 -11.39 -8.86 2.57
C LYS A 23 -10.28 -8.60 3.58
N GLU A 24 -9.87 -9.65 4.27
CA GLU A 24 -8.73 -9.61 5.16
C GLU A 24 -7.46 -9.93 4.39
N VAL A 25 -6.38 -9.20 4.65
CA VAL A 25 -5.06 -9.47 4.06
C VAL A 25 -4.06 -9.65 5.20
N THR A 26 -3.27 -10.71 5.12
CA THR A 26 -2.27 -11.06 6.11
C THR A 26 -0.90 -11.18 5.46
N LEU A 27 0.15 -11.24 6.27
CA LEU A 27 1.50 -11.47 5.76
C LEU A 27 1.57 -12.76 4.94
N GLN A 28 0.90 -13.82 5.37
CA GLN A 28 0.91 -15.10 4.64
C GLN A 28 0.37 -14.96 3.22
N ASP A 29 -0.61 -14.10 3.01
CA ASP A 29 -1.17 -13.85 1.68
C ASP A 29 -0.14 -13.24 0.74
N THR A 30 0.86 -12.56 1.25
CA THR A 30 1.88 -11.90 0.44
C THR A 30 3.08 -12.80 0.13
N LYS A 31 3.23 -13.92 0.83
CA LYS A 31 4.37 -14.82 0.60
C LYS A 31 4.17 -15.67 -0.64
N GLY A 32 5.29 -16.07 -1.26
CA GLY A 32 5.26 -16.89 -2.46
C GLY A 32 5.21 -16.10 -3.76
N HIS A 33 5.08 -14.79 -3.69
CA HIS A 33 5.14 -13.90 -4.86
C HIS A 33 5.79 -12.59 -4.44
N TRP A 34 6.20 -11.80 -5.44
CA TRP A 34 6.73 -10.47 -5.19
C TRP A 34 5.59 -9.55 -4.81
N SER A 35 5.87 -8.55 -3.97
CA SER A 35 4.88 -7.58 -3.54
C SER A 35 5.45 -6.17 -3.63
N ILE A 36 4.61 -5.24 -4.07
CA ILE A 36 4.91 -3.81 -3.98
C ILE A 36 3.93 -3.23 -2.98
N PHE A 37 4.45 -2.64 -1.90
CA PHE A 37 3.64 -1.90 -0.93
C PHE A 37 3.80 -0.42 -1.22
N PHE A 38 2.71 0.23 -1.57
CA PHE A 38 2.69 1.64 -1.87
C PHE A 38 1.96 2.39 -0.77
N PHE A 39 2.72 3.14 0.03
CA PHE A 39 2.18 3.94 1.12
C PHE A 39 1.92 5.37 0.66
N TYR A 40 0.84 5.96 1.14
CA TYR A 40 0.49 7.35 0.86
C TYR A 40 -0.23 7.94 2.07
N PRO A 41 -0.29 9.29 2.19
CA PRO A 41 -0.80 9.92 3.41
C PRO A 41 -2.28 9.70 3.69
N ALA A 42 -3.14 9.86 2.69
CA ALA A 42 -4.58 9.78 2.91
C ALA A 42 -5.36 9.68 1.61
N ASP A 43 -6.53 9.04 1.69
CA ASP A 43 -7.51 9.04 0.63
C ASP A 43 -8.05 10.45 0.39
N PHE A 44 -8.67 10.67 -0.76
CA PHE A 44 -9.31 11.94 -1.13
C PHE A 44 -8.34 13.12 -1.23
N THR A 45 -7.11 12.87 -1.69
CA THR A 45 -6.11 13.91 -1.93
C THR A 45 -5.79 14.00 -3.43
N PHE A 46 -5.22 15.14 -3.87
CA PHE A 46 -5.01 15.38 -5.30
C PHE A 46 -3.85 14.59 -5.91
N VAL A 47 -2.77 14.43 -5.18
CA VAL A 47 -1.55 13.81 -5.72
C VAL A 47 -1.65 12.31 -5.74
N CYS A 48 -2.21 11.72 -4.69
CA CYS A 48 -2.32 10.26 -4.57
C CYS A 48 -3.08 9.58 -5.70
N PRO A 49 -4.20 10.14 -6.23
CA PRO A 49 -4.93 9.48 -7.32
C PRO A 49 -4.09 9.30 -8.57
N THR A 50 -3.19 10.25 -8.90
CA THR A 50 -2.33 10.15 -10.07
C THR A 50 -1.36 8.97 -9.94
N GLU A 51 -0.69 8.88 -8.79
CA GLU A 51 0.27 7.80 -8.53
C GLU A 51 -0.41 6.43 -8.52
N LEU A 52 -1.55 6.33 -7.83
CA LEU A 52 -2.31 5.09 -7.78
C LEU A 52 -2.88 4.71 -9.14
N GLY A 53 -3.27 5.70 -9.93
CA GLY A 53 -3.74 5.48 -11.30
C GLY A 53 -2.66 4.90 -12.19
N ASP A 54 -1.42 5.39 -12.07
CA ASP A 54 -0.31 4.85 -12.83
C ASP A 54 -0.05 3.38 -12.48
N LEU A 55 -0.08 3.04 -11.19
CA LEU A 55 0.06 1.66 -10.75
C LEU A 55 -1.08 0.79 -11.29
N ALA A 56 -2.31 1.32 -11.29
CA ALA A 56 -3.47 0.59 -11.81
C ALA A 56 -3.33 0.31 -13.30
N ASP A 57 -2.82 1.27 -14.06
CA ASP A 57 -2.63 1.11 -15.50
C ASP A 57 -1.60 0.05 -15.86
N HIS A 58 -0.63 -0.19 -14.98
CA HIS A 58 0.43 -1.17 -15.19
C HIS A 58 0.23 -2.48 -14.43
N TYR A 59 -0.93 -2.65 -13.79
CA TYR A 59 -1.18 -3.79 -12.91
C TYR A 59 -0.99 -5.14 -13.60
N ASP A 60 -1.48 -5.29 -14.83
CA ASP A 60 -1.37 -6.55 -15.57
C ASP A 60 0.09 -6.92 -15.84
N GLU A 61 0.95 -5.93 -16.06
CA GLU A 61 2.38 -6.16 -16.25
C GLU A 61 3.04 -6.73 -15.00
N PHE A 62 2.70 -6.19 -13.84
CA PHE A 62 3.20 -6.70 -12.56
C PHE A 62 2.70 -8.13 -12.29
N LYS A 63 1.45 -8.41 -12.60
CA LYS A 63 0.89 -9.75 -12.39
C LYS A 63 1.59 -10.79 -13.27
N LYS A 64 1.98 -10.44 -14.48
CA LYS A 64 2.74 -11.32 -15.36
C LYS A 64 4.10 -11.68 -14.77
N GLU A 65 4.68 -10.79 -13.96
CA GLU A 65 5.96 -11.00 -13.30
C GLU A 65 5.80 -11.62 -11.91
N ASN A 66 4.64 -12.19 -11.61
CA ASN A 66 4.32 -12.77 -10.29
C ASN A 66 4.46 -11.74 -9.16
N CYS A 67 3.96 -10.54 -9.40
CA CYS A 67 4.03 -9.44 -8.45
C CYS A 67 2.64 -8.88 -8.17
N GLU A 68 2.28 -8.79 -6.87
CA GLU A 68 1.04 -8.14 -6.45
C GLU A 68 1.35 -6.74 -5.92
N ILE A 69 0.39 -5.83 -6.06
CA ILE A 69 0.47 -4.48 -5.54
C ILE A 69 -0.49 -4.35 -4.36
N TYR A 70 -0.04 -3.69 -3.32
CA TYR A 70 -0.87 -3.36 -2.15
C TYR A 70 -0.70 -1.88 -1.86
N SER A 71 -1.78 -1.10 -1.98
CA SER A 71 -1.74 0.29 -1.53
C SER A 71 -2.11 0.34 -0.05
N VAL A 72 -1.51 1.26 0.69
CA VAL A 72 -1.67 1.35 2.14
C VAL A 72 -1.79 2.82 2.56
N SER A 73 -2.80 3.12 3.34
CA SER A 73 -2.86 4.38 4.09
C SER A 73 -3.46 4.10 5.46
N THR A 74 -3.41 5.08 6.37
CA THR A 74 -3.99 4.92 7.70
C THR A 74 -5.52 5.05 7.71
N ASP A 75 -6.12 5.29 6.54
CA ASP A 75 -7.57 5.25 6.39
C ASP A 75 -8.11 3.83 6.58
N THR A 76 -9.40 3.72 6.85
CA THR A 76 -10.04 2.41 6.93
C THR A 76 -10.40 1.89 5.54
N HIS A 77 -10.70 0.60 5.46
CA HIS A 77 -11.18 -0.02 4.21
C HIS A 77 -12.53 0.58 3.78
N PHE A 78 -13.33 1.10 4.71
CA PHE A 78 -14.58 1.80 4.37
C PHE A 78 -14.29 3.09 3.61
N THR A 79 -13.27 3.83 4.03
CA THR A 79 -12.86 5.06 3.34
C THR A 79 -12.33 4.75 1.94
N HIS A 80 -11.55 3.69 1.79
CA HIS A 80 -11.08 3.24 0.47
C HIS A 80 -12.24 2.96 -0.47
N LYS A 81 -13.27 2.28 0.02
CA LYS A 81 -14.45 2.00 -0.80
C LYS A 81 -15.15 3.29 -1.23
N ALA A 82 -15.34 4.23 -0.29
CA ALA A 82 -15.97 5.51 -0.60
C ALA A 82 -15.17 6.27 -1.66
N TRP A 83 -13.86 6.26 -1.55
CA TRP A 83 -12.99 6.92 -2.52
C TRP A 83 -13.11 6.29 -3.91
N ALA A 84 -13.08 4.96 -3.98
CA ALA A 84 -13.25 4.24 -5.24
C ALA A 84 -14.62 4.51 -5.88
N ASP A 85 -15.66 4.60 -5.07
CA ASP A 85 -17.02 4.89 -5.55
C ASP A 85 -17.15 6.31 -6.11
N HIS A 86 -16.32 7.26 -5.64
CA HIS A 86 -16.40 8.67 -6.04
C HIS A 86 -15.37 9.10 -7.08
N SER A 87 -14.34 8.27 -7.34
CA SER A 87 -13.25 8.60 -8.25
C SER A 87 -13.14 7.57 -9.36
N GLU A 88 -13.24 8.01 -10.62
CA GLU A 88 -13.03 7.12 -11.77
C GLU A 88 -11.63 6.50 -11.73
N THR A 89 -10.62 7.30 -11.41
CA THR A 89 -9.23 6.83 -11.35
C THR A 89 -9.06 5.74 -10.30
N ILE A 90 -9.56 5.98 -9.09
CA ILE A 90 -9.44 5.02 -8.00
C ILE A 90 -10.35 3.82 -8.22
N GLY A 91 -11.51 4.03 -8.82
CA GLY A 91 -12.46 2.95 -9.11
C GLY A 91 -11.93 1.90 -10.09
N LYS A 92 -10.93 2.23 -10.89
CA LYS A 92 -10.33 1.26 -11.83
C LYS A 92 -9.23 0.39 -11.20
N ILE A 93 -8.88 0.64 -9.94
CA ILE A 93 -7.84 -0.12 -9.26
C ILE A 93 -8.30 -1.57 -9.07
N GLN A 94 -7.44 -2.51 -9.46
CA GLN A 94 -7.69 -3.95 -9.34
C GLN A 94 -6.95 -4.61 -8.19
N PHE A 95 -5.97 -3.93 -7.62
CA PHE A 95 -5.20 -4.49 -6.51
C PHE A 95 -5.86 -4.17 -5.16
N PRO A 96 -5.52 -4.94 -4.10
CA PRO A 96 -6.07 -4.67 -2.77
C PRO A 96 -5.62 -3.33 -2.21
N MET A 97 -6.55 -2.59 -1.62
CA MET A 97 -6.30 -1.33 -0.95
C MET A 97 -6.40 -1.57 0.54
N LEU A 98 -5.24 -1.64 1.21
CA LEU A 98 -5.17 -1.99 2.63
C LEU A 98 -5.46 -0.80 3.53
N GLY A 99 -6.26 -1.03 4.57
CA GLY A 99 -6.46 -0.05 5.62
C GLY A 99 -5.50 -0.32 6.77
N ASP A 100 -4.85 0.73 7.26
CA ASP A 100 -3.88 0.62 8.36
C ASP A 100 -4.24 1.57 9.51
N PRO A 101 -5.49 1.53 10.03
CA PRO A 101 -5.91 2.47 11.06
C PRO A 101 -5.22 2.24 12.41
N THR A 102 -4.63 1.08 12.65
CA THR A 102 -3.86 0.81 13.87
C THR A 102 -2.39 1.18 13.72
N TRP A 103 -1.97 1.62 12.53
CA TRP A 103 -0.60 2.04 12.19
C TRP A 103 0.42 0.89 12.16
N ALA A 104 -0.02 -0.36 12.22
CA ALA A 104 0.88 -1.51 12.30
C ALA A 104 1.84 -1.58 11.10
N LEU A 105 1.31 -1.44 9.89
CA LEU A 105 2.13 -1.47 8.67
C LEU A 105 3.00 -0.22 8.55
N SER A 106 2.41 0.96 8.81
CA SER A 106 3.15 2.21 8.71
C SER A 106 4.33 2.26 9.69
N LYS A 107 4.17 1.70 10.88
CA LYS A 107 5.26 1.59 11.86
C LYS A 107 6.32 0.61 11.39
N ASP A 108 5.91 -0.58 10.95
CA ASP A 108 6.84 -1.63 10.55
C ASP A 108 7.70 -1.20 9.36
N PHE A 109 7.10 -0.53 8.40
CA PHE A 109 7.82 -0.03 7.21
C PHE A 109 8.51 1.32 7.45
N GLY A 110 8.40 1.89 8.64
CA GLY A 110 9.14 3.08 9.02
C GLY A 110 8.64 4.38 8.39
N VAL A 111 7.38 4.43 7.95
CA VAL A 111 6.82 5.61 7.27
C VAL A 111 5.76 6.34 8.08
N LEU A 112 5.53 5.96 9.33
CA LEU A 112 4.50 6.59 10.16
C LEU A 112 4.92 7.99 10.62
N ILE A 113 4.06 8.96 10.39
CA ILE A 113 4.15 10.30 10.97
C ILE A 113 3.18 10.33 12.14
N LYS A 114 3.67 10.11 13.36
CA LYS A 114 2.83 9.97 14.55
C LYS A 114 1.91 11.14 14.79
N ASP A 115 2.45 12.35 14.69
CA ASP A 115 1.68 13.57 15.00
C ASP A 115 0.53 13.81 14.02
N ALA A 116 0.65 13.31 12.80
CA ALA A 116 -0.38 13.45 11.79
C ALA A 116 -1.28 12.21 11.67
N GLY A 117 -0.85 11.07 12.21
CA GLY A 117 -1.56 9.80 12.03
C GLY A 117 -1.59 9.36 10.57
N GLN A 118 -0.58 9.70 9.80
CA GLN A 118 -0.50 9.43 8.37
C GLN A 118 0.83 8.80 8.01
N ALA A 119 0.92 8.23 6.82
CA ALA A 119 2.15 7.68 6.29
C ALA A 119 2.85 8.67 5.36
N LEU A 120 4.17 8.60 5.33
CA LEU A 120 4.95 9.23 4.25
C LEU A 120 4.63 8.50 2.94
N ARG A 121 4.98 9.13 1.81
CA ARG A 121 4.92 8.47 0.51
C ARG A 121 6.06 7.49 0.41
N GLY A 122 5.77 6.23 0.19
CA GLY A 122 6.81 5.21 0.15
C GLY A 122 6.41 4.04 -0.74
N THR A 123 7.38 3.56 -1.52
CA THR A 123 7.21 2.38 -2.36
C THR A 123 8.23 1.35 -1.92
N PHE A 124 7.77 0.16 -1.58
CA PHE A 124 8.62 -0.91 -1.07
C PHE A 124 8.44 -2.16 -1.91
N ILE A 125 9.55 -2.75 -2.33
CA ILE A 125 9.54 -4.02 -3.04
C ILE A 125 9.93 -5.11 -2.05
N VAL A 126 9.04 -6.10 -1.90
CA VAL A 126 9.20 -7.20 -0.96
C VAL A 126 9.30 -8.50 -1.74
N ASN A 127 10.30 -9.32 -1.44
CA ASN A 127 10.51 -10.58 -2.13
C ASN A 127 9.53 -11.67 -1.65
N PRO A 128 9.49 -12.84 -2.32
CA PRO A 128 8.56 -13.91 -1.92
C PRO A 128 8.73 -14.43 -0.49
N GLU A 129 9.89 -14.22 0.11
CA GLU A 129 10.16 -14.64 1.50
C GLU A 129 9.74 -13.59 2.53
N GLY A 130 9.24 -12.42 2.08
CA GLY A 130 8.77 -11.38 2.97
C GLY A 130 9.84 -10.40 3.40
N GLU A 131 10.90 -10.24 2.63
CA GLU A 131 11.99 -9.30 2.95
C GLU A 131 11.96 -8.10 2.00
N ILE A 132 12.19 -6.91 2.55
CA ILE A 132 12.30 -5.68 1.76
C ILE A 132 13.63 -5.71 1.03
N VAL A 133 13.61 -5.59 -0.30
CA VAL A 133 14.82 -5.62 -1.13
C VAL A 133 15.11 -4.29 -1.81
N ALA A 134 14.14 -3.40 -1.90
CA ALA A 134 14.32 -2.05 -2.45
C ALA A 134 13.21 -1.16 -1.91
N TYR A 135 13.51 0.12 -1.75
CA TYR A 135 12.48 1.06 -1.35
C TYR A 135 12.87 2.50 -1.68
N GLU A 136 11.85 3.35 -1.73
CA GLU A 136 11.99 4.77 -1.96
C GLU A 136 10.94 5.48 -1.10
N VAL A 137 11.36 6.45 -0.30
CA VAL A 137 10.48 7.19 0.60
C VAL A 137 10.63 8.68 0.35
N HIS A 138 9.52 9.38 0.25
CA HIS A 138 9.47 10.81 -0.01
C HIS A 138 8.68 11.54 1.07
N ASP A 139 9.01 12.79 1.27
CA ASP A 139 8.26 13.68 2.15
C ASP A 139 6.87 13.98 1.55
N LEU A 140 5.95 14.46 2.38
CA LEU A 140 4.56 14.68 1.98
C LEU A 140 4.39 15.64 0.81
N GLY A 141 5.28 16.59 0.66
CA GLY A 141 5.19 17.60 -0.39
C GLY A 141 5.63 17.12 -1.77
N ILE A 142 6.14 15.90 -1.88
CA ILE A 142 6.67 15.33 -3.12
C ILE A 142 5.80 14.14 -3.53
N GLY A 143 5.27 14.18 -4.73
CA GLY A 143 4.46 13.04 -5.17
C GLY A 143 3.91 13.21 -6.54
#